data_bd76febdc7cbea23a8afd6d9be20ec1b
#
_entry.id   bd76febdc7cbea23a8afd6d9be20ec1b
#
_cell.length_a   1.000
_cell.length_b   1.000
_cell.length_c   1.000
_cell.angle_alpha   90.00
_cell.angle_beta   90.00
_cell.angle_gamma   90.00
#
_symmetry.space_group_name_H-M   'P 1'
#
loop_
_entity.id
_entity.type
_entity.pdbx_description
1 polymer ?
#
loop_
_entity_poly.entity_id
_entity_poly.type
_entity_poly.pdbx_seq_one_letter_code
_entity_poly.pdbx_strand_id
1 'polypeptide(L)'
;MLCRFLRPALIEIVDARLQDPRKIVDTVADNGAAAGIVIGGRPVGPMEVDLRWVGGLMMRNSEIEETGVAAGVLGHPALGVAWLANKLGSHDVALEPGHIVLAGSFTRVVFAQKGDTLHADFGSLGGIAVQFI
;
A
#
# COMPACT_ATOMS: atom_id res chain seq x y z
N MET A 1 -2.85 -20.41 9.06
CA MET A 1 -3.14 -18.98 8.88
C MET A 1 -1.83 -18.21 8.99
N LEU A 2 -1.32 -17.70 7.86
CA LEU A 2 0.02 -17.11 7.77
C LEU A 2 0.08 -15.65 8.24
N CYS A 3 -1.03 -14.91 8.14
CA CYS A 3 -1.07 -13.50 8.52
C CYS A 3 -1.37 -13.35 10.01
N ARG A 4 -0.37 -12.95 10.78
CA ARG A 4 -0.50 -12.73 12.23
C ARG A 4 -0.87 -11.28 12.56
N PHE A 5 -0.44 -10.34 11.73
CA PHE A 5 -0.71 -8.92 11.88
C PHE A 5 -0.93 -8.27 10.52
N LEU A 6 -1.76 -7.24 10.51
CA LEU A 6 -1.84 -6.25 9.46
C LEU A 6 -1.21 -4.96 9.97
N ARG A 7 -0.52 -4.26 9.11
CA ARG A 7 -0.09 -2.87 9.34
C ARG A 7 -0.82 -2.00 8.32
N PRO A 8 -1.94 -1.43 8.68
CA PRO A 8 -2.76 -0.67 7.73
C PRO A 8 -2.12 0.64 7.32
N ALA A 9 -1.29 1.25 8.18
CA ALA A 9 -0.58 2.47 7.86
C ALA A 9 0.72 2.14 7.12
N LEU A 10 0.71 2.35 5.80
CA LEU A 10 1.86 2.16 4.94
C LEU A 10 1.83 3.19 3.82
N ILE A 11 2.98 3.82 3.55
CA ILE A 11 3.22 4.61 2.35
C ILE A 11 4.19 3.83 1.47
N GLU A 12 3.78 3.56 0.24
CA GLU A 12 4.66 3.06 -0.80
C GLU A 12 5.32 4.24 -1.50
N ILE A 13 6.64 4.22 -1.56
CA ILE A 13 7.42 5.18 -2.34
C ILE A 13 7.58 4.60 -3.73
N VAL A 14 7.05 5.32 -4.71
CA VAL A 14 7.08 4.93 -6.11
C VAL A 14 8.07 5.83 -6.85
N ASP A 15 9.02 5.21 -7.54
CA ASP A 15 10.00 5.90 -8.40
C ASP A 15 10.12 5.11 -9.71
N ALA A 16 9.30 5.48 -10.68
CA ALA A 16 9.27 4.80 -11.97
C ALA A 16 10.54 5.11 -12.79
N ARG A 17 11.31 4.07 -13.08
CA ARG A 17 12.53 4.16 -13.87
C ARG A 17 12.28 4.15 -15.36
N LEU A 18 11.06 3.75 -15.77
CA LEU A 18 10.63 3.71 -17.17
C LEU A 18 9.59 4.81 -17.43
N GLN A 19 9.69 5.45 -18.59
CA GLN A 19 8.76 6.50 -19.01
C GLN A 19 7.46 5.92 -19.58
N ASP A 20 6.39 6.69 -19.52
CA ASP A 20 5.12 6.36 -20.18
C ASP A 20 5.20 6.60 -21.70
N PRO A 21 4.45 5.85 -22.53
CA PRO A 21 3.49 4.82 -22.15
C PRO A 21 4.15 3.46 -21.80
N ARG A 22 3.77 2.87 -20.66
CA ARG A 22 4.27 1.58 -20.18
C ARG A 22 3.23 0.47 -20.39
N LYS A 23 3.70 -0.74 -20.74
CA LYS A 23 2.90 -1.95 -20.72
C LYS A 23 3.06 -2.66 -19.38
N ILE A 24 2.20 -3.62 -19.10
CA ILE A 24 2.29 -4.40 -17.85
C ILE A 24 3.65 -5.10 -17.69
N VAL A 25 4.22 -5.58 -18.78
CA VAL A 25 5.54 -6.24 -18.77
C VAL A 25 6.65 -5.28 -18.35
N ASP A 26 6.55 -4.02 -18.76
CA ASP A 26 7.52 -2.98 -18.40
C ASP A 26 7.40 -2.65 -16.90
N THR A 27 6.17 -2.52 -16.41
CA THR A 27 5.88 -2.28 -14.99
C THR A 27 6.39 -3.44 -14.11
N VAL A 28 6.18 -4.68 -14.54
CA VAL A 28 6.69 -5.85 -13.82
C VAL A 28 8.22 -5.90 -13.85
N ALA A 29 8.85 -5.61 -15.00
CA ALA A 29 10.30 -5.55 -15.12
C ALA A 29 10.93 -4.43 -14.26
N ASP A 30 10.20 -3.33 -14.05
CA ASP A 30 10.58 -2.23 -13.16
C ASP A 30 10.17 -2.46 -11.70
N ASN A 31 9.93 -3.70 -11.30
CA ASN A 31 9.51 -4.08 -9.94
C ASN A 31 8.28 -3.30 -9.44
N GLY A 32 7.30 -3.05 -10.32
CA GLY A 32 6.12 -2.24 -10.00
C GLY A 32 6.42 -0.76 -9.74
N ALA A 33 7.59 -0.27 -10.16
CA ALA A 33 8.15 1.05 -9.84
C ALA A 33 8.40 1.25 -8.32
N ALA A 34 8.42 0.20 -7.53
CA ALA A 34 8.66 0.28 -6.10
C ALA A 34 10.09 0.75 -5.80
N ALA A 35 10.22 1.82 -5.01
CA ALA A 35 11.49 2.33 -4.50
C ALA A 35 11.65 2.05 -3.01
N GLY A 36 10.57 2.03 -2.25
CA GLY A 36 10.61 1.74 -0.83
C GLY A 36 9.24 1.71 -0.19
N ILE A 37 9.20 1.36 1.07
CA ILE A 37 8.00 1.40 1.90
C ILE A 37 8.30 2.06 3.23
N VAL A 38 7.37 2.85 3.73
CA VAL A 38 7.41 3.41 5.08
C VAL A 38 6.26 2.80 5.87
N ILE A 39 6.59 2.07 6.93
CA ILE A 39 5.63 1.32 7.72
C ILE A 39 5.40 2.03 9.05
N GLY A 40 4.14 2.22 9.39
CA GLY A 40 3.73 2.83 10.66
C GLY A 40 2.42 2.26 11.18
N GLY A 41 1.70 3.08 11.93
CA GLY A 41 0.42 2.70 12.50
C GLY A 41 0.49 1.61 13.56
N ARG A 42 -0.67 1.25 14.09
CA ARG A 42 -0.83 0.20 15.08
C ARG A 42 -1.03 -1.16 14.39
N PRO A 43 -0.23 -2.18 14.69
CA PRO A 43 -0.50 -3.54 14.21
C PRO A 43 -1.86 -4.01 14.75
N VAL A 44 -2.66 -4.61 13.87
CA VAL A 44 -3.96 -5.19 14.23
C VAL A 44 -4.07 -6.62 13.70
N GLY A 45 -4.82 -7.45 14.39
CA GLY A 45 -5.18 -8.77 13.88
C GLY A 45 -6.13 -8.65 12.69
N PRO A 46 -6.06 -9.56 11.71
CA PRO A 46 -6.85 -9.45 10.48
C PRO A 46 -8.36 -9.51 10.69
N MET A 47 -8.82 -9.97 11.88
CA MET A 47 -10.23 -10.04 12.25
C MET A 47 -10.64 -8.99 13.29
N GLU A 48 -9.73 -8.10 13.70
CA GLU A 48 -10.04 -7.08 14.71
C GLU A 48 -10.76 -5.86 14.12
N VAL A 49 -10.66 -5.68 12.81
CA VAL A 49 -11.28 -4.55 12.09
C VAL A 49 -11.94 -5.04 10.80
N ASP A 50 -13.01 -4.39 10.39
CA ASP A 50 -13.56 -4.58 9.05
C ASP A 50 -12.70 -3.78 8.07
N LEU A 51 -11.78 -4.47 7.41
CA LEU A 51 -10.80 -3.86 6.52
C LEU A 51 -11.45 -3.11 5.35
N ARG A 52 -12.68 -3.44 4.95
CA ARG A 52 -13.38 -2.75 3.85
C ARG A 52 -13.58 -1.27 4.14
N TRP A 53 -13.81 -0.96 5.42
CA TRP A 53 -14.18 0.37 5.88
C TRP A 53 -13.03 1.17 6.48
N VAL A 54 -11.82 0.66 6.40
CA VAL A 54 -10.63 1.45 6.75
C VAL A 54 -10.54 2.61 5.77
N GLY A 55 -10.67 3.82 6.30
CA GLY A 55 -10.47 5.06 5.58
C GLY A 55 -9.01 5.49 5.66
N GLY A 56 -8.57 6.30 4.70
CA GLY A 56 -7.28 6.95 4.73
C GLY A 56 -7.33 8.34 4.13
N LEU A 57 -6.57 9.23 4.73
CA LEU A 57 -6.29 10.56 4.23
C LEU A 57 -4.81 10.60 3.83
N MET A 58 -4.51 11.13 2.66
CA MET A 58 -3.15 11.46 2.26
C MET A 58 -3.01 12.97 2.20
N MET A 59 -2.10 13.50 3.00
CA MET A 59 -1.83 14.93 3.08
C MET A 59 -0.43 15.22 2.56
N ARG A 60 -0.27 16.36 1.91
CA ARG A 60 1.01 16.94 1.55
C ARG A 60 1.12 18.32 2.18
N ASN A 61 2.16 18.55 2.97
CA ASN A 61 2.39 19.82 3.67
C ASN A 61 1.16 20.30 4.49
N SER A 62 0.47 19.32 5.13
CA SER A 62 -0.75 19.51 5.94
C SER A 62 -2.04 19.77 5.13
N GLU A 63 -1.99 19.80 3.81
CA GLU A 63 -3.17 19.91 2.95
C GLU A 63 -3.62 18.52 2.49
N ILE A 64 -4.92 18.24 2.55
CA ILE A 64 -5.49 16.96 2.10
C ILE A 64 -5.45 16.93 0.56
N GLU A 65 -4.70 15.99 0.02
CA GLU A 65 -4.58 15.75 -1.43
C GLU A 65 -5.52 14.63 -1.88
N GLU A 66 -5.60 13.55 -1.12
CA GLU A 66 -6.36 12.36 -1.48
C GLU A 66 -7.06 11.75 -0.26
N THR A 67 -8.19 11.14 -0.54
CA THR A 67 -8.94 10.35 0.44
C THR A 67 -9.40 9.05 -0.19
N GLY A 68 -9.62 8.02 0.62
CA GLY A 68 -10.15 6.77 0.10
C GLY A 68 -10.61 5.83 1.19
N VAL A 69 -11.23 4.74 0.75
CA VAL A 69 -11.68 3.63 1.60
C VAL A 69 -11.14 2.33 1.03
N ALA A 70 -10.68 1.44 1.88
CA ALA A 70 -9.98 0.22 1.48
C ALA A 70 -10.85 -0.76 0.66
N ALA A 71 -12.17 -0.62 0.69
CA ALA A 71 -13.07 -1.31 -0.24
C ALA A 71 -12.78 -1.01 -1.72
N GLY A 72 -12.11 0.13 -2.01
CA GLY A 72 -11.62 0.44 -3.37
C GLY A 72 -10.66 -0.61 -3.92
N VAL A 73 -10.01 -1.38 -3.05
CA VAL A 73 -9.15 -2.51 -3.46
C VAL A 73 -10.02 -3.76 -3.62
N LEU A 74 -10.53 -4.01 -4.83
CA LEU A 74 -11.30 -5.21 -5.19
C LEU A 74 -12.52 -5.50 -4.30
N GLY A 75 -13.09 -4.48 -3.67
CA GLY A 75 -14.19 -4.63 -2.71
C GLY A 75 -13.76 -5.06 -1.30
N HIS A 76 -12.56 -5.63 -1.17
CA HIS A 76 -11.95 -6.00 0.11
C HIS A 76 -10.44 -6.21 -0.09
N PRO A 77 -9.55 -5.52 0.65
CA PRO A 77 -8.10 -5.57 0.41
C PRO A 77 -7.50 -6.98 0.56
N ALA A 78 -8.07 -7.85 1.39
CA ALA A 78 -7.60 -9.23 1.49
C ALA A 78 -7.80 -10.05 0.20
N LEU A 79 -8.68 -9.63 -0.70
CA LEU A 79 -8.86 -10.31 -2.00
C LEU A 79 -7.62 -10.15 -2.89
N GLY A 80 -6.93 -9.00 -2.81
CA GLY A 80 -5.66 -8.80 -3.50
C GLY A 80 -4.59 -9.79 -3.02
N VAL A 81 -4.51 -10.02 -1.70
CA VAL A 81 -3.57 -10.99 -1.12
C VAL A 81 -3.93 -12.42 -1.52
N ALA A 82 -5.22 -12.77 -1.48
CA ALA A 82 -5.69 -14.09 -1.91
C ALA A 82 -5.42 -14.34 -3.40
N TRP A 83 -5.66 -13.34 -4.24
CA TRP A 83 -5.36 -13.42 -5.66
C TRP A 83 -3.85 -13.64 -5.90
N LEU A 84 -3.00 -12.88 -5.22
CA LEU A 84 -1.54 -13.02 -5.33
C LEU A 84 -1.09 -14.42 -4.91
N ALA A 85 -1.58 -14.93 -3.78
CA ALA A 85 -1.25 -16.26 -3.30
C ALA A 85 -1.64 -17.35 -4.32
N ASN A 86 -2.83 -17.27 -4.91
CA ASN A 86 -3.28 -18.20 -5.94
C ASN A 86 -2.43 -18.08 -7.21
N LYS A 87 -2.07 -16.85 -7.61
CA LYS A 87 -1.23 -16.62 -8.79
C LYS A 87 0.17 -17.18 -8.61
N LEU A 88 0.80 -16.94 -7.46
CA LEU A 88 2.13 -17.45 -7.15
C LEU A 88 2.12 -18.99 -7.01
N GLY A 89 1.06 -19.55 -6.43
CA GLY A 89 0.91 -21.01 -6.31
C GLY A 89 0.91 -21.75 -7.64
N SER A 90 0.45 -21.12 -8.72
CA SER A 90 0.56 -21.70 -10.07
C SER A 90 2.00 -21.78 -10.61
N HIS A 91 2.94 -21.18 -9.91
CA HIS A 91 4.38 -21.21 -10.21
C HIS A 91 5.21 -21.85 -9.09
N ASP A 92 4.58 -22.65 -8.22
CA ASP A 92 5.19 -23.29 -7.07
C ASP A 92 5.86 -22.31 -6.08
N VAL A 93 5.36 -21.06 -6.04
CA VAL A 93 5.81 -20.03 -5.11
C VAL A 93 4.75 -19.79 -4.05
N ALA A 94 5.13 -19.77 -2.78
CA ALA A 94 4.24 -19.50 -1.66
C ALA A 94 4.53 -18.15 -1.00
N LEU A 95 3.50 -17.55 -0.42
CA LEU A 95 3.69 -16.46 0.54
C LEU A 95 4.16 -17.06 1.87
N GLU A 96 5.26 -16.56 2.40
CA GLU A 96 5.89 -17.06 3.60
C GLU A 96 5.82 -16.06 4.76
N PRO A 97 5.98 -16.52 6.01
CA PRO A 97 6.11 -15.62 7.16
C PRO A 97 7.27 -14.65 6.97
N GLY A 98 7.01 -13.36 7.22
CA GLY A 98 7.97 -12.28 7.00
C GLY A 98 7.82 -11.55 5.67
N HIS A 99 7.09 -12.09 4.71
CA HIS A 99 6.75 -11.35 3.50
C HIS A 99 5.84 -10.17 3.81
N ILE A 100 6.13 -9.03 3.20
CA ILE A 100 5.26 -7.84 3.22
C ILE A 100 4.52 -7.81 1.88
N VAL A 101 3.19 -7.83 1.96
CA VAL A 101 2.32 -7.80 0.78
C VAL A 101 1.58 -6.48 0.76
N LEU A 102 1.75 -5.73 -0.31
CA LEU A 102 0.98 -4.52 -0.60
C LEU A 102 -0.26 -4.92 -1.39
N ALA A 103 -1.44 -4.72 -0.80
CA ALA A 103 -2.70 -5.15 -1.41
C ALA A 103 -3.21 -4.20 -2.50
N GLY A 104 -2.52 -3.11 -2.74
CA GLY A 104 -2.89 -2.02 -3.65
C GLY A 104 -3.25 -0.74 -2.90
N SER A 105 -3.36 0.36 -3.64
CA SER A 105 -3.75 1.65 -3.10
C SER A 105 -5.24 1.91 -3.30
N PHE A 106 -5.87 2.56 -2.32
CA PHE A 106 -7.23 3.08 -2.43
C PHE A 106 -7.27 4.61 -2.57
N THR A 107 -6.11 5.22 -2.76
CA THR A 107 -5.93 6.62 -3.14
C THR A 107 -5.19 6.70 -4.46
N ARG A 108 -5.25 7.83 -5.13
CA ARG A 108 -4.36 8.11 -6.27
C ARG A 108 -2.94 8.38 -5.77
N VAL A 109 -1.98 8.34 -6.69
CA VAL A 109 -0.59 8.71 -6.40
C VAL A 109 -0.52 10.21 -6.11
N VAL A 110 0.16 10.58 -5.02
CA VAL A 110 0.50 11.97 -4.70
C VAL A 110 1.96 12.20 -5.07
N PHE A 111 2.21 13.16 -5.93
CA PHE A 111 3.56 13.51 -6.34
C PHE A 111 4.22 14.37 -5.28
N ALA A 112 5.39 13.94 -4.83
CA ALA A 112 6.21 14.65 -3.85
C ALA A 112 7.45 15.26 -4.50
N GLN A 113 7.87 16.38 -3.97
CA GLN A 113 9.11 17.07 -4.33
C GLN A 113 10.02 17.19 -3.12
N LYS A 114 11.29 17.51 -3.36
CA LYS A 114 12.21 17.85 -2.29
C LYS A 114 11.65 18.95 -1.38
N GLY A 115 11.65 18.70 -0.09
CA GLY A 115 11.09 19.57 0.94
C GLY A 115 9.67 19.21 1.37
N ASP A 116 8.92 18.43 0.58
CA ASP A 116 7.56 18.03 0.94
C ASP A 116 7.55 17.05 2.11
N THR A 117 6.53 17.18 2.94
CA THR A 117 6.15 16.20 3.95
C THR A 117 4.82 15.56 3.57
N LEU A 118 4.82 14.24 3.37
CA LEU A 118 3.60 13.47 3.20
C LEU A 118 3.18 12.85 4.53
N HIS A 119 1.89 12.91 4.81
CA HIS A 119 1.30 12.29 5.98
C HIS A 119 0.08 11.47 5.55
N ALA A 120 0.09 10.18 5.87
CA ALA A 120 -1.06 9.32 5.72
C ALA A 120 -1.69 9.07 7.09
N ASP A 121 -3.00 9.31 7.21
CA ASP A 121 -3.78 9.09 8.43
C ASP A 121 -4.86 8.05 8.18
N PHE A 122 -4.87 7.01 9.00
CA PHE A 122 -5.82 5.89 8.96
C PHE A 122 -6.72 5.87 10.20
N GLY A 123 -6.96 7.04 10.80
CA GLY A 123 -7.81 7.21 11.98
C GLY A 123 -7.32 6.40 13.18
N SER A 124 -8.17 5.56 13.72
CA SER A 124 -7.86 4.73 14.91
C SER A 124 -6.70 3.74 14.72
N LEU A 125 -6.32 3.49 13.48
CA LEU A 125 -5.20 2.60 13.14
C LEU A 125 -3.86 3.33 13.13
N GLY A 126 -3.88 4.66 13.32
CA GLY A 126 -2.70 5.50 13.39
C GLY A 126 -2.28 6.07 12.04
N GLY A 127 -1.26 6.90 12.11
CA GLY A 127 -0.72 7.60 10.95
C GLY A 127 0.76 7.34 10.75
N ILE A 128 1.27 7.91 9.67
CA ILE A 128 2.67 7.83 9.27
C ILE A 128 3.03 9.09 8.49
N ALA A 129 4.24 9.58 8.68
CA ALA A 129 4.74 10.71 7.94
C ALA A 129 6.12 10.41 7.35
N VAL A 130 6.40 11.00 6.19
CA VAL A 130 7.69 10.94 5.53
C VAL A 130 8.03 12.29 4.93
N GLN A 131 9.27 12.74 5.10
CA GLN A 131 9.78 13.97 4.49
C GLN A 131 10.74 13.63 3.37
N PHE A 132 10.60 14.31 2.26
CA PHE A 132 11.50 14.21 1.10
C PHE A 132 12.59 15.30 1.22
N ILE A 133 13.85 14.90 1.36
CA ILE A 133 15.00 15.77 1.58
C ILE A 133 15.94 15.85 0.37
#